data_97a4bb5bf306fbb6c4e2b40ab341c2f4
#
_entry.id   97a4bb5bf306fbb6c4e2b40ab341c2f4
#
_cell.length_a   1.000
_cell.length_b   1.000
_cell.length_c   1.000
_cell.angle_alpha   90.00
_cell.angle_beta   90.00
_cell.angle_gamma   90.00
#
_symmetry.space_group_name_H-M   'P 1'
#
loop_
_entity.id
_entity.type
_entity.pdbx_description
1 polymer ?
#
loop_
_entity_poly.entity_id
_entity_poly.type
_entity_poly.pdbx_seq_one_letter_code
_entity_poly.pdbx_strand_id
1 'polypeptide(L)'
;MESQTKNKQSSEKLHNMIERAFPGVQPVSIQELTEGFFNVAYMVKLSDGRETVLKIAPPQNSVIMTHEHNIMNSEVRSMQLVAEQTNVPVAKIVYYDNSRELCDAEYFFMEKLNGSSFHSLKGELSDEVRLGVDVQVGELNRRINSIVGKRFGYFGQPDKQGDVWFDVFKSIAQDAINDAAALDIDLTIDVQQLLALLERDKPHFAEVTTPRLVHWDLWAGNVFIEDGKVTGVIDFERCLWADELLEVGFRGFANNHGFVEGYGITEWNESQRVRVQWYDMYLFLISALEFDYRHYEDRGSYNWATQMLREGMQALSNR
;
A
#
# COMPACT_ATOMS: atom_id res chain seq x y z
N MET A 1 3.11 -7.28 -18.33
CA MET A 1 1.68 -7.42 -18.00
C MET A 1 1.05 -6.03 -18.00
N GLU A 2 0.10 -5.72 -18.87
CA GLU A 2 -0.55 -4.41 -18.86
C GLU A 2 -1.89 -4.53 -18.13
N SER A 3 -2.01 -3.88 -16.97
CA SER A 3 -3.29 -3.76 -16.30
C SER A 3 -4.20 -2.76 -17.03
N GLN A 4 -5.50 -3.03 -17.13
CA GLN A 4 -6.48 -2.10 -17.70
C GLN A 4 -6.64 -0.82 -16.85
N THR A 5 -6.13 -0.79 -15.63
CA THR A 5 -6.10 0.41 -14.80
C THR A 5 -5.06 1.43 -15.25
N LYS A 6 -4.06 1.05 -16.07
CA LYS A 6 -3.01 1.96 -16.54
C LYS A 6 -3.55 3.03 -17.50
N ASN A 7 -3.66 4.23 -17.00
CA ASN A 7 -4.15 5.41 -17.73
C ASN A 7 -3.02 6.07 -18.54
N LYS A 8 -2.53 5.38 -19.57
CA LYS A 8 -1.47 5.92 -20.45
C LYS A 8 -1.96 7.15 -21.19
N GLN A 9 -1.16 8.20 -21.19
CA GLN A 9 -1.47 9.47 -21.82
C GLN A 9 -0.70 9.70 -23.12
N SER A 10 -1.29 10.48 -24.04
CA SER A 10 -0.58 10.91 -25.23
C SER A 10 0.60 11.84 -24.89
N SER A 11 1.60 11.89 -25.76
CA SER A 11 2.74 12.80 -25.60
C SER A 11 2.30 14.27 -25.41
N GLU A 12 1.27 14.72 -26.12
CA GLU A 12 0.72 16.07 -25.99
C GLU A 12 0.18 16.31 -24.58
N LYS A 13 -0.62 15.40 -24.03
CA LYS A 13 -1.16 15.53 -22.68
C LYS A 13 -0.05 15.52 -21.62
N LEU A 14 0.96 14.66 -21.77
CA LEU A 14 2.11 14.63 -20.88
C LEU A 14 2.88 15.96 -20.89
N HIS A 15 3.07 16.58 -22.08
CA HIS A 15 3.68 17.90 -22.15
C HIS A 15 2.83 18.98 -21.49
N ASN A 16 1.51 18.94 -21.64
CA ASN A 16 0.60 19.90 -20.98
C ASN A 16 0.62 19.75 -19.45
N MET A 17 0.71 18.51 -18.92
CA MET A 17 0.86 18.26 -17.49
C MET A 17 2.19 18.81 -16.96
N ILE A 18 3.28 18.63 -17.72
CA ILE A 18 4.61 19.13 -17.36
C ILE A 18 4.63 20.66 -17.38
N GLU A 19 4.09 21.30 -18.42
CA GLU A 19 4.01 22.76 -18.50
C GLU A 19 3.17 23.36 -17.36
N ARG A 20 2.07 22.70 -16.97
CA ARG A 20 1.24 23.12 -15.82
C ARG A 20 2.00 23.02 -14.50
N ALA A 21 2.75 21.94 -14.29
CA ALA A 21 3.52 21.70 -13.07
C ALA A 21 4.81 22.52 -13.00
N PHE A 22 5.43 22.80 -14.16
CA PHE A 22 6.75 23.43 -14.28
C PHE A 22 6.74 24.49 -15.40
N PRO A 23 6.06 25.63 -15.22
CA PRO A 23 5.91 26.64 -16.27
C PRO A 23 7.24 27.08 -16.87
N GLY A 24 7.33 27.01 -18.21
CA GLY A 24 8.52 27.39 -18.98
C GLY A 24 9.67 26.38 -18.97
N VAL A 25 9.48 25.20 -18.34
CA VAL A 25 10.48 24.11 -18.32
C VAL A 25 10.04 23.00 -19.27
N GLN A 26 10.91 22.60 -20.18
CA GLN A 26 10.58 21.57 -21.18
C GLN A 26 11.07 20.19 -20.74
N PRO A 27 10.36 19.11 -21.08
CA PRO A 27 10.90 17.76 -20.89
C PRO A 27 12.03 17.46 -21.89
N VAL A 28 13.13 16.91 -21.40
CA VAL A 28 14.21 16.34 -22.22
C VAL A 28 13.91 14.90 -22.59
N SER A 29 13.33 14.15 -21.66
CA SER A 29 12.86 12.78 -21.89
C SER A 29 11.68 12.45 -20.97
N ILE A 30 10.79 11.60 -21.47
CA ILE A 30 9.67 11.01 -20.73
C ILE A 30 9.72 9.51 -21.00
N GLN A 31 9.89 8.71 -19.94
CA GLN A 31 9.98 7.27 -20.02
C GLN A 31 8.98 6.62 -19.08
N GLU A 32 8.13 5.71 -19.59
CA GLU A 32 7.21 4.93 -18.74
C GLU A 32 8.00 4.02 -17.80
N LEU A 33 7.59 3.99 -16.52
CA LEU A 33 8.04 3.02 -15.52
C LEU A 33 7.05 1.85 -15.50
N THR A 34 7.53 0.66 -15.82
CA THR A 34 6.68 -0.51 -16.07
C THR A 34 6.47 -1.41 -14.84
N GLU A 35 7.16 -1.14 -13.73
CA GLU A 35 7.12 -1.97 -12.52
C GLU A 35 5.82 -1.80 -11.69
N GLY A 36 5.08 -0.70 -11.85
CA GLY A 36 3.81 -0.46 -11.14
C GLY A 36 2.63 -1.23 -11.76
N PHE A 37 1.70 -1.70 -10.91
CA PHE A 37 0.55 -2.51 -11.32
C PHE A 37 -0.77 -1.75 -11.42
N PHE A 38 -0.94 -0.64 -10.71
CA PHE A 38 -2.20 0.10 -10.60
C PHE A 38 -2.17 1.45 -11.33
N ASN A 39 -1.36 2.37 -10.89
CA ASN A 39 -1.16 3.66 -11.53
C ASN A 39 -0.21 3.53 -12.74
N VAL A 40 -0.28 4.47 -13.68
CA VAL A 40 0.82 4.64 -14.64
C VAL A 40 1.81 5.66 -14.10
N ALA A 41 3.10 5.36 -14.23
CA ALA A 41 4.16 6.24 -13.79
C ALA A 41 5.15 6.53 -14.93
N TYR A 42 5.70 7.75 -14.95
CA TYR A 42 6.71 8.17 -15.92
C TYR A 42 7.88 8.83 -15.21
N MET A 43 9.09 8.42 -15.57
CA MET A 43 10.30 9.19 -15.29
C MET A 43 10.36 10.37 -16.25
N VAL A 44 10.44 11.58 -15.71
CA VAL A 44 10.51 12.82 -16.49
C VAL A 44 11.83 13.52 -16.17
N LYS A 45 12.67 13.72 -17.20
CA LYS A 45 13.87 14.55 -17.11
C LYS A 45 13.57 15.92 -17.71
N LEU A 46 13.79 16.96 -16.92
CA LEU A 46 13.49 18.34 -17.25
C LEU A 46 14.71 19.08 -17.80
N SER A 47 14.49 20.14 -18.61
CA SER A 47 15.55 20.94 -19.24
C SER A 47 16.40 21.74 -18.25
N ASP A 48 15.92 21.95 -17.03
CA ASP A 48 16.65 22.58 -15.93
C ASP A 48 17.49 21.58 -15.09
N GLY A 49 17.53 20.30 -15.52
CA GLY A 49 18.33 19.25 -14.91
C GLY A 49 17.59 18.45 -13.82
N ARG A 50 16.38 18.84 -13.41
CA ARG A 50 15.60 18.05 -12.44
C ARG A 50 15.13 16.73 -13.06
N GLU A 51 15.08 15.69 -12.24
CA GLU A 51 14.43 14.40 -12.55
C GLU A 51 13.24 14.21 -11.61
N THR A 52 12.07 13.95 -12.18
CA THR A 52 10.81 13.79 -11.42
C THR A 52 10.08 12.53 -11.86
N VAL A 53 9.22 12.00 -10.99
CA VAL A 53 8.29 10.93 -11.33
C VAL A 53 6.89 11.53 -11.40
N LEU A 54 6.24 11.37 -12.57
CA LEU A 54 4.82 11.64 -12.76
C LEU A 54 4.04 10.37 -12.50
N LYS A 55 3.07 10.39 -11.58
CA LYS A 55 2.14 9.29 -11.31
C LYS A 55 0.72 9.74 -11.66
N ILE A 56 -0.02 8.92 -12.42
CA ILE A 56 -1.37 9.22 -12.91
C ILE A 56 -2.30 8.10 -12.47
N ALA A 57 -3.43 8.47 -11.85
CA ALA A 57 -4.45 7.55 -11.38
C ALA A 57 -5.14 6.80 -12.54
N PRO A 58 -5.81 5.67 -12.28
CA PRO A 58 -6.71 5.03 -13.22
C PRO A 58 -7.80 6.00 -13.72
N PRO A 59 -8.38 5.75 -14.91
CA PRO A 59 -9.55 6.47 -15.38
C PRO A 59 -10.71 6.38 -14.38
N GLN A 60 -11.55 7.43 -14.30
CA GLN A 60 -12.68 7.48 -13.36
C GLN A 60 -13.64 6.30 -13.47
N ASN A 61 -13.77 5.71 -14.67
CA ASN A 61 -14.69 4.61 -14.94
C ASN A 61 -14.10 3.23 -14.64
N SER A 62 -12.87 3.17 -14.14
CA SER A 62 -12.24 1.90 -13.80
C SER A 62 -13.01 1.20 -12.71
N VAL A 63 -13.20 -0.11 -12.88
CA VAL A 63 -13.70 -0.97 -11.80
C VAL A 63 -12.54 -1.19 -10.84
N ILE A 64 -12.70 -0.71 -9.62
CA ILE A 64 -11.68 -0.75 -8.57
C ILE A 64 -12.27 -1.31 -7.28
N MET A 65 -11.43 -1.87 -6.43
CA MET A 65 -11.83 -2.35 -5.11
C MET A 65 -12.19 -1.19 -4.18
N THR A 66 -13.03 -1.45 -3.19
CA THR A 66 -13.50 -0.41 -2.24
C THR A 66 -12.35 0.33 -1.56
N HIS A 67 -11.27 -0.36 -1.19
CA HIS A 67 -10.13 0.29 -0.53
C HIS A 67 -9.33 1.23 -1.46
N GLU A 68 -9.52 1.16 -2.77
CA GLU A 68 -8.82 1.96 -3.78
C GLU A 68 -9.52 3.27 -4.11
N HIS A 69 -10.70 3.51 -3.55
CA HIS A 69 -11.36 4.79 -3.72
C HIS A 69 -10.54 5.93 -3.12
N ASN A 70 -10.35 7.00 -3.90
CA ASN A 70 -9.61 8.20 -3.52
C ASN A 70 -8.12 7.96 -3.18
N ILE A 71 -7.55 6.92 -3.78
CA ILE A 71 -6.21 6.40 -3.46
C ILE A 71 -5.09 7.39 -3.81
N MET A 72 -5.23 8.19 -4.89
CA MET A 72 -4.25 9.21 -5.29
C MET A 72 -4.17 10.34 -4.25
N ASN A 73 -5.32 10.84 -3.79
CA ASN A 73 -5.36 11.83 -2.71
C ASN A 73 -4.79 11.25 -1.41
N SER A 74 -5.09 9.97 -1.11
CA SER A 74 -4.51 9.24 0.02
C SER A 74 -2.99 9.27 -0.03
N GLU A 75 -2.39 8.91 -1.17
CA GLU A 75 -0.94 8.89 -1.36
C GLU A 75 -0.31 10.27 -1.16
N VAL A 76 -0.80 11.27 -1.87
CA VAL A 76 -0.25 12.64 -1.78
C VAL A 76 -0.30 13.18 -0.36
N ARG A 77 -1.45 13.03 0.31
CA ARG A 77 -1.66 13.59 1.66
C ARG A 77 -0.89 12.84 2.74
N SER A 78 -0.81 11.50 2.64
CA SER A 78 -0.05 10.72 3.61
C SER A 78 1.46 10.91 3.46
N MET A 79 1.99 11.01 2.23
CA MET A 79 3.40 11.36 1.99
C MET A 79 3.75 12.74 2.56
N GLN A 80 2.89 13.76 2.33
CA GLN A 80 3.07 15.09 2.91
C GLN A 80 3.08 15.04 4.43
N LEU A 81 2.14 14.30 5.03
CA LEU A 81 2.03 14.16 6.48
C LEU A 81 3.26 13.49 7.09
N VAL A 82 3.77 12.41 6.46
CA VAL A 82 4.99 11.72 6.90
C VAL A 82 6.21 12.65 6.79
N ALA A 83 6.35 13.39 5.68
CA ALA A 83 7.43 14.35 5.50
C ALA A 83 7.41 15.50 6.51
N GLU A 84 6.20 15.96 6.90
CA GLU A 84 6.03 17.05 7.87
C GLU A 84 6.26 16.62 9.32
N GLN A 85 5.88 15.38 9.69
CA GLN A 85 5.85 14.95 11.09
C GLN A 85 6.98 14.00 11.47
N THR A 86 7.75 13.49 10.49
CA THR A 86 8.83 12.54 10.74
C THR A 86 10.08 12.88 9.93
N ASN A 87 11.14 12.13 10.20
CA ASN A 87 12.36 12.13 9.38
C ASN A 87 12.47 10.88 8.48
N VAL A 88 11.34 10.21 8.21
CA VAL A 88 11.30 9.11 7.24
C VAL A 88 11.58 9.67 5.85
N PRO A 89 12.53 9.10 5.11
CA PRO A 89 12.82 9.56 3.76
C PRO A 89 11.66 9.17 2.84
N VAL A 90 10.94 10.17 2.33
CA VAL A 90 9.87 10.01 1.34
C VAL A 90 10.13 10.95 0.17
N ALA A 91 9.67 10.57 -1.03
CA ALA A 91 9.77 11.45 -2.18
C ALA A 91 8.94 12.72 -1.95
N LYS A 92 9.53 13.90 -2.16
CA LYS A 92 8.82 15.16 -2.00
C LYS A 92 7.79 15.34 -3.12
N ILE A 93 6.54 15.58 -2.77
CA ILE A 93 5.51 15.98 -3.73
C ILE A 93 5.81 17.40 -4.23
N VAL A 94 5.99 17.53 -5.54
CA VAL A 94 6.32 18.81 -6.19
C VAL A 94 5.07 19.50 -6.69
N TYR A 95 4.12 18.70 -7.22
CA TYR A 95 2.88 19.21 -7.78
C TYR A 95 1.78 18.17 -7.71
N TYR A 96 0.56 18.55 -7.43
CA TYR A 96 -0.61 17.68 -7.43
C TYR A 96 -1.79 18.37 -8.12
N ASP A 97 -2.41 17.67 -9.06
CA ASP A 97 -3.59 18.14 -9.78
C ASP A 97 -4.76 17.17 -9.62
N ASN A 98 -5.79 17.62 -8.96
CA ASN A 98 -7.05 16.88 -8.79
C ASN A 98 -8.21 17.52 -9.59
N SER A 99 -7.91 18.49 -10.48
CA SER A 99 -8.91 19.17 -11.30
C SER A 99 -9.51 18.28 -12.39
N ARG A 100 -8.71 17.28 -12.85
CA ARG A 100 -9.07 16.38 -13.95
C ARG A 100 -9.30 17.09 -15.30
N GLU A 101 -8.76 18.30 -15.46
CA GLU A 101 -8.93 19.08 -16.69
C GLU A 101 -8.06 18.61 -17.85
N LEU A 102 -6.84 18.13 -17.57
CA LEU A 102 -5.89 17.67 -18.61
C LEU A 102 -6.09 16.20 -19.00
N CYS A 103 -6.54 15.39 -18.04
CA CYS A 103 -6.99 14.01 -18.27
C CYS A 103 -8.13 13.71 -17.29
N ASP A 104 -8.91 12.63 -17.51
CA ASP A 104 -10.00 12.26 -16.60
C ASP A 104 -9.53 11.50 -15.35
N ALA A 105 -8.39 11.92 -14.80
CA ALA A 105 -7.77 11.37 -13.62
C ALA A 105 -6.96 12.41 -12.87
N GLU A 106 -6.67 12.13 -11.62
CA GLU A 106 -5.74 12.89 -10.80
C GLU A 106 -4.31 12.48 -11.11
N TYR A 107 -3.36 13.40 -10.96
CA TYR A 107 -1.95 13.11 -11.14
C TYR A 107 -1.08 13.97 -10.23
N PHE A 108 0.12 13.49 -9.93
CA PHE A 108 1.09 14.29 -9.21
C PHE A 108 2.51 14.06 -9.74
N PHE A 109 3.38 15.04 -9.47
CA PHE A 109 4.82 14.94 -9.65
C PHE A 109 5.49 14.86 -8.29
N MET A 110 6.46 13.95 -8.15
CA MET A 110 7.34 13.85 -7.00
C MET A 110 8.80 13.85 -7.43
N GLU A 111 9.70 14.23 -6.52
CA GLU A 111 11.14 14.10 -6.74
C GLU A 111 11.51 12.63 -6.92
N LYS A 112 12.47 12.36 -7.83
CA LYS A 112 13.03 11.02 -7.97
C LYS A 112 13.88 10.70 -6.74
N LEU A 113 13.68 9.51 -6.17
CA LEU A 113 14.54 8.97 -5.12
C LEU A 113 15.87 8.47 -5.70
N ASN A 114 16.93 8.51 -4.88
CA ASN A 114 18.21 7.91 -5.19
C ASN A 114 18.17 6.40 -4.94
N GLY A 115 19.05 5.65 -5.63
CA GLY A 115 19.16 4.22 -5.48
C GLY A 115 18.15 3.44 -6.34
N SER A 116 17.88 2.20 -5.93
CA SER A 116 16.98 1.26 -6.60
C SER A 116 16.07 0.58 -5.58
N SER A 117 14.98 -0.05 -6.05
CA SER A 117 14.10 -0.78 -5.14
C SER A 117 14.85 -1.94 -4.48
N PHE A 118 14.63 -2.14 -3.18
CA PHE A 118 15.24 -3.25 -2.44
C PHE A 118 14.89 -4.60 -3.07
N HIS A 119 13.68 -4.71 -3.64
CA HIS A 119 13.25 -5.91 -4.36
C HIS A 119 14.17 -6.23 -5.55
N SER A 120 14.49 -5.23 -6.38
CA SER A 120 15.33 -5.45 -7.56
C SER A 120 16.78 -5.83 -7.22
N LEU A 121 17.29 -5.33 -6.10
CA LEU A 121 18.66 -5.59 -5.64
C LEU A 121 18.79 -6.82 -4.72
N LYS A 122 17.68 -7.35 -4.20
CA LYS A 122 17.67 -8.38 -3.15
C LYS A 122 18.52 -9.61 -3.48
N GLY A 123 18.57 -10.01 -4.76
CA GLY A 123 19.36 -11.15 -5.23
C GLY A 123 20.89 -10.90 -5.27
N GLU A 124 21.31 -9.66 -5.27
CA GLU A 124 22.72 -9.25 -5.37
C GLU A 124 23.34 -8.94 -3.99
N LEU A 125 22.51 -8.76 -2.97
CA LEU A 125 22.92 -8.37 -1.62
C LEU A 125 23.24 -9.58 -0.74
N SER A 126 24.22 -9.45 0.15
CA SER A 126 24.49 -10.45 1.19
C SER A 126 23.33 -10.53 2.20
N ASP A 127 23.21 -11.66 2.91
CA ASP A 127 22.21 -11.85 3.96
C ASP A 127 22.31 -10.79 5.07
N GLU A 128 23.52 -10.40 5.43
CA GLU A 128 23.78 -9.38 6.43
C GLU A 128 23.24 -8.00 5.99
N VAL A 129 23.49 -7.61 4.74
CA VAL A 129 22.97 -6.35 4.20
C VAL A 129 21.44 -6.40 4.11
N ARG A 130 20.86 -7.52 3.64
CA ARG A 130 19.39 -7.69 3.60
C ARG A 130 18.77 -7.53 4.98
N LEU A 131 19.32 -8.23 5.99
CA LEU A 131 18.86 -8.10 7.37
C LEU A 131 18.98 -6.67 7.88
N GLY A 132 20.10 -5.99 7.60
CA GLY A 132 20.30 -4.59 7.98
C GLY A 132 19.30 -3.64 7.34
N VAL A 133 18.89 -3.90 6.09
CA VAL A 133 17.83 -3.12 5.42
C VAL A 133 16.48 -3.41 6.07
N ASP A 134 16.13 -4.68 6.33
CA ASP A 134 14.87 -5.03 6.99
C ASP A 134 14.75 -4.38 8.38
N VAL A 135 15.85 -4.30 9.16
CA VAL A 135 15.88 -3.57 10.45
C VAL A 135 15.60 -2.08 10.23
N GLN A 136 16.26 -1.45 9.26
CA GLN A 136 16.00 -0.03 8.94
C GLN A 136 14.51 0.20 8.56
N VAL A 137 13.93 -0.69 7.75
CA VAL A 137 12.51 -0.59 7.35
C VAL A 137 11.60 -0.67 8.58
N GLY A 138 11.87 -1.58 9.52
CA GLY A 138 11.14 -1.68 10.79
C GLY A 138 11.22 -0.39 11.62
N GLU A 139 12.42 0.21 11.73
CA GLU A 139 12.61 1.49 12.42
C GLU A 139 11.82 2.64 11.73
N LEU A 140 11.85 2.69 10.40
CA LEU A 140 11.11 3.70 9.63
C LEU A 140 9.60 3.51 9.80
N ASN A 141 9.12 2.26 9.77
CA ASN A 141 7.70 1.98 9.99
C ASN A 141 7.24 2.43 11.38
N ARG A 142 8.05 2.20 12.43
CA ARG A 142 7.74 2.72 13.76
C ARG A 142 7.58 4.24 13.79
N ARG A 143 8.39 4.96 13.00
CA ARG A 143 8.27 6.43 12.89
C ARG A 143 7.00 6.82 12.13
N ILE A 144 6.64 6.12 11.05
CA ILE A 144 5.36 6.32 10.35
C ILE A 144 4.20 6.09 11.32
N ASN A 145 4.22 4.99 12.07
CA ASN A 145 3.17 4.65 13.04
C ASN A 145 3.16 5.56 14.29
N SER A 146 4.15 6.44 14.47
CA SER A 146 4.08 7.47 15.53
C SER A 146 3.08 8.58 15.20
N ILE A 147 2.68 8.71 13.94
CA ILE A 147 1.65 9.66 13.50
C ILE A 147 0.28 9.12 13.92
N VAL A 148 -0.48 9.91 14.67
CA VAL A 148 -1.76 9.51 15.24
C VAL A 148 -2.89 10.27 14.57
N GLY A 149 -3.90 9.50 14.11
CA GLY A 149 -5.15 10.01 13.56
C GLY A 149 -6.22 10.24 14.63
N LYS A 150 -7.37 10.72 14.18
CA LYS A 150 -8.53 10.95 15.06
C LYS A 150 -9.47 9.74 15.10
N ARG A 151 -9.59 9.02 14.02
CA ARG A 151 -10.51 7.88 13.83
C ARG A 151 -9.82 6.81 12.99
N PHE A 152 -10.23 5.56 13.16
CA PHE A 152 -9.75 4.41 12.39
C PHE A 152 -10.42 4.34 11.02
N GLY A 153 -9.73 3.80 10.01
CA GLY A 153 -10.27 3.51 8.68
C GLY A 153 -9.38 4.00 7.54
N TYR A 154 -9.85 3.86 6.31
CA TYR A 154 -9.12 4.29 5.13
C TYR A 154 -8.75 5.77 5.19
N PHE A 155 -7.48 6.09 4.90
CA PHE A 155 -6.99 7.47 4.95
C PHE A 155 -7.77 8.37 3.97
N GLY A 156 -8.00 7.89 2.75
CA GLY A 156 -8.69 8.62 1.69
C GLY A 156 -10.22 8.64 1.78
N GLN A 157 -10.83 7.94 2.77
CA GLN A 157 -12.29 7.78 2.87
C GLN A 157 -12.80 8.12 4.27
N PRO A 158 -12.82 9.42 4.65
CA PRO A 158 -13.21 9.84 6.01
C PRO A 158 -14.62 9.41 6.43
N ASP A 159 -15.54 9.26 5.48
CA ASP A 159 -16.92 8.83 5.74
C ASP A 159 -17.01 7.35 6.19
N LYS A 160 -16.00 6.55 5.88
CA LYS A 160 -15.87 5.14 6.32
C LYS A 160 -15.04 4.99 7.61
N GLN A 161 -14.64 6.08 8.25
CA GLN A 161 -13.87 6.03 9.49
C GLN A 161 -14.77 5.89 10.72
N GLY A 162 -14.26 5.19 11.76
CA GLY A 162 -14.94 4.92 13.03
C GLY A 162 -14.04 5.05 14.24
N ASP A 163 -14.64 5.03 15.43
CA ASP A 163 -13.93 5.27 16.70
C ASP A 163 -13.43 3.96 17.35
N VAL A 164 -13.94 2.80 16.91
CA VAL A 164 -13.60 1.47 17.45
C VAL A 164 -12.94 0.64 16.37
N TRP A 165 -11.69 0.24 16.60
CA TRP A 165 -10.92 -0.49 15.58
C TRP A 165 -11.56 -1.78 15.11
N PHE A 166 -12.09 -2.59 16.02
CA PHE A 166 -12.76 -3.83 15.63
C PHE A 166 -13.89 -3.61 14.63
N ASP A 167 -14.76 -2.64 14.89
CA ASP A 167 -15.93 -2.37 14.04
C ASP A 167 -15.50 -1.87 12.66
N VAL A 168 -14.44 -1.05 12.62
CA VAL A 168 -13.83 -0.57 11.37
C VAL A 168 -13.15 -1.72 10.61
N PHE A 169 -12.36 -2.55 11.28
CA PHE A 169 -11.68 -3.68 10.64
C PHE A 169 -12.69 -4.70 10.08
N LYS A 170 -13.76 -4.98 10.82
CA LYS A 170 -14.86 -5.81 10.33
C LYS A 170 -15.51 -5.21 9.08
N SER A 171 -15.74 -3.88 9.06
CA SER A 171 -16.27 -3.18 7.89
C SER A 171 -15.32 -3.28 6.68
N ILE A 172 -14.02 -3.13 6.90
CA ILE A 172 -12.98 -3.28 5.87
C ILE A 172 -12.96 -4.72 5.30
N ALA A 173 -13.06 -5.72 6.16
CA ALA A 173 -13.15 -7.12 5.73
C ALA A 173 -14.46 -7.39 4.94
N GLN A 174 -15.58 -6.78 5.37
CA GLN A 174 -16.85 -6.85 4.67
C GLN A 174 -16.79 -6.16 3.30
N ASP A 175 -16.09 -5.03 3.18
CA ASP A 175 -15.86 -4.36 1.89
C ASP A 175 -15.16 -5.32 0.90
N ALA A 176 -14.11 -6.03 1.32
CA ALA A 176 -13.43 -7.02 0.47
C ALA A 176 -14.35 -8.19 0.06
N ILE A 177 -15.19 -8.67 0.97
CA ILE A 177 -16.19 -9.72 0.66
C ILE A 177 -17.22 -9.20 -0.35
N ASN A 178 -17.68 -7.96 -0.21
CA ASN A 178 -18.63 -7.34 -1.14
C ASN A 178 -18.00 -7.12 -2.52
N ASP A 179 -16.72 -6.71 -2.56
CA ASP A 179 -15.94 -6.58 -3.79
C ASP A 179 -15.81 -7.94 -4.50
N ALA A 180 -15.58 -9.04 -3.75
CA ALA A 180 -15.59 -10.40 -4.32
C ALA A 180 -16.96 -10.73 -4.96
N ALA A 181 -18.05 -10.46 -4.24
CA ALA A 181 -19.39 -10.72 -4.72
C ALA A 181 -19.77 -9.87 -5.94
N ALA A 182 -19.26 -8.64 -6.05
CA ALA A 182 -19.55 -7.74 -7.17
C ALA A 182 -19.01 -8.25 -8.53
N LEU A 183 -17.96 -9.08 -8.51
CA LEU A 183 -17.36 -9.69 -9.71
C LEU A 183 -17.50 -11.23 -9.72
N ASP A 184 -18.39 -11.81 -8.89
CA ASP A 184 -18.59 -13.26 -8.76
C ASP A 184 -17.26 -14.04 -8.50
N ILE A 185 -16.33 -13.45 -7.71
CA ILE A 185 -15.06 -14.08 -7.37
C ILE A 185 -15.27 -15.09 -6.25
N ASP A 186 -14.89 -16.35 -6.50
CA ASP A 186 -14.95 -17.42 -5.51
C ASP A 186 -13.79 -17.32 -4.52
N LEU A 187 -14.06 -16.95 -3.27
CA LEU A 187 -13.05 -16.90 -2.19
C LEU A 187 -12.68 -18.28 -1.64
N THR A 188 -13.36 -19.36 -2.09
CA THR A 188 -13.14 -20.76 -1.69
C THR A 188 -13.28 -21.05 -0.19
N ILE A 189 -13.89 -20.14 0.56
CA ILE A 189 -14.18 -20.26 2.00
C ILE A 189 -15.63 -19.87 2.30
N ASP A 190 -16.15 -20.32 3.44
CA ASP A 190 -17.45 -19.86 3.94
C ASP A 190 -17.29 -18.47 4.61
N VAL A 191 -17.75 -17.42 3.92
CA VAL A 191 -17.65 -16.04 4.41
C VAL A 191 -18.50 -15.78 5.66
N GLN A 192 -19.60 -16.52 5.86
CA GLN A 192 -20.42 -16.40 7.08
C GLN A 192 -19.67 -16.98 8.28
N GLN A 193 -18.99 -18.11 8.07
CA GLN A 193 -18.13 -18.69 9.09
C GLN A 193 -16.94 -17.76 9.41
N LEU A 194 -16.31 -17.14 8.39
CA LEU A 194 -15.22 -16.16 8.58
C LEU A 194 -15.69 -15.01 9.48
N LEU A 195 -16.84 -14.41 9.19
CA LEU A 195 -17.37 -13.29 9.97
C LEU A 195 -17.76 -13.72 11.40
N ALA A 196 -18.30 -14.94 11.58
CA ALA A 196 -18.62 -15.47 12.90
C ALA A 196 -17.36 -15.69 13.75
N LEU A 197 -16.26 -16.19 13.15
CA LEU A 197 -14.97 -16.34 13.81
C LEU A 197 -14.36 -14.97 14.17
N LEU A 198 -14.51 -13.98 13.30
CA LEU A 198 -14.04 -12.61 13.59
C LEU A 198 -14.81 -12.02 14.80
N GLU A 199 -16.10 -12.20 14.88
CA GLU A 199 -16.90 -11.77 16.03
C GLU A 199 -16.50 -12.49 17.32
N ARG A 200 -16.21 -13.79 17.27
CA ARG A 200 -15.67 -14.55 18.41
C ARG A 200 -14.41 -13.90 18.97
N ASP A 201 -13.52 -13.42 18.07
CA ASP A 201 -12.20 -12.91 18.42
C ASP A 201 -12.19 -11.41 18.72
N LYS A 202 -13.35 -10.73 18.67
CA LYS A 202 -13.51 -9.31 19.01
C LYS A 202 -12.75 -8.87 20.27
N PRO A 203 -12.72 -9.64 21.39
CA PRO A 203 -12.01 -9.21 22.60
C PRO A 203 -10.51 -8.92 22.39
N HIS A 204 -9.86 -9.59 21.44
CA HIS A 204 -8.43 -9.38 21.13
C HIS A 204 -8.11 -8.05 20.46
N PHE A 205 -9.12 -7.34 19.98
CA PHE A 205 -8.99 -6.01 19.36
C PHE A 205 -9.17 -4.85 20.37
N ALA A 206 -9.62 -5.15 21.59
CA ALA A 206 -9.98 -4.13 22.57
C ALA A 206 -8.79 -3.26 23.05
N GLU A 207 -7.56 -3.77 22.95
CA GLU A 207 -6.36 -3.02 23.32
C GLU A 207 -5.95 -1.97 22.28
N VAL A 208 -6.51 -2.03 21.05
CA VAL A 208 -6.21 -1.09 19.96
C VAL A 208 -7.09 0.16 20.13
N THR A 209 -6.55 1.15 20.76
CA THR A 209 -7.27 2.39 21.12
C THR A 209 -6.77 3.63 20.37
N THR A 210 -5.64 3.52 19.68
CA THR A 210 -4.98 4.64 19.02
C THR A 210 -4.89 4.38 17.51
N PRO A 211 -5.56 5.21 16.68
CA PRO A 211 -5.46 5.10 15.24
C PRO A 211 -4.08 5.61 14.77
N ARG A 212 -3.21 4.71 14.35
CA ARG A 212 -1.88 5.03 13.83
C ARG A 212 -1.89 5.06 12.31
N LEU A 213 -1.05 5.91 11.71
CA LEU A 213 -0.86 5.87 10.28
C LEU A 213 -0.12 4.57 9.92
N VAL A 214 -0.75 3.72 9.11
CA VAL A 214 -0.18 2.47 8.59
C VAL A 214 -0.05 2.59 7.09
N HIS A 215 1.12 2.28 6.55
CA HIS A 215 1.38 2.30 5.11
C HIS A 215 0.62 1.17 4.39
N TRP A 216 0.59 0.02 5.00
CA TRP A 216 -0.06 -1.23 4.61
C TRP A 216 0.49 -1.92 3.35
N ASP A 217 1.41 -1.28 2.63
CA ASP A 217 2.07 -1.85 1.45
C ASP A 217 3.60 -1.66 1.51
N LEU A 218 4.19 -1.70 2.72
CA LEU A 218 5.63 -1.48 2.94
C LEU A 218 6.45 -2.76 2.69
N TRP A 219 6.43 -3.24 1.46
CA TRP A 219 7.22 -4.38 1.01
C TRP A 219 8.49 -3.92 0.27
N ALA A 220 9.40 -4.85 -0.04
CA ALA A 220 10.71 -4.54 -0.62
C ALA A 220 10.66 -3.73 -1.95
N GLY A 221 9.57 -3.81 -2.72
CA GLY A 221 9.40 -3.03 -3.94
C GLY A 221 9.20 -1.54 -3.69
N ASN A 222 8.62 -1.18 -2.54
CA ASN A 222 8.31 0.20 -2.15
C ASN A 222 9.41 0.84 -1.27
N VAL A 223 10.52 0.16 -1.08
CA VAL A 223 11.69 0.63 -0.33
C VAL A 223 12.86 0.83 -1.28
N PHE A 224 13.40 2.05 -1.36
CA PHE A 224 14.59 2.38 -2.14
C PHE A 224 15.84 2.34 -1.27
N ILE A 225 16.91 1.78 -1.80
CA ILE A 225 18.20 1.66 -1.10
C ILE A 225 19.36 2.06 -2.00
N GLU A 226 20.41 2.59 -1.38
CA GLU A 226 21.71 2.84 -1.97
C GLU A 226 22.78 2.46 -0.94
N ASP A 227 23.77 1.66 -1.32
CA ASP A 227 24.85 1.17 -0.45
C ASP A 227 24.36 0.55 0.88
N GLY A 228 23.27 -0.23 0.83
CA GLY A 228 22.68 -0.91 2.01
C GLY A 228 21.93 0.02 2.98
N LYS A 229 21.69 1.28 2.59
CA LYS A 229 20.91 2.26 3.37
C LYS A 229 19.60 2.56 2.69
N VAL A 230 18.51 2.67 3.46
CA VAL A 230 17.22 3.12 2.94
C VAL A 230 17.31 4.61 2.58
N THR A 231 17.08 4.92 1.32
CA THR A 231 17.07 6.28 0.74
C THR A 231 15.67 6.82 0.55
N GLY A 232 14.65 5.95 0.55
CA GLY A 232 13.27 6.39 0.43
C GLY A 232 12.24 5.29 0.52
N VAL A 233 11.02 5.71 0.84
CA VAL A 233 9.80 4.90 0.84
C VAL A 233 8.79 5.55 -0.07
N ILE A 234 8.09 4.77 -0.88
CA ILE A 234 7.09 5.23 -1.86
C ILE A 234 5.79 4.45 -1.71
N ASP A 235 4.78 4.84 -2.48
CA ASP A 235 3.52 4.11 -2.67
C ASP A 235 2.62 4.07 -1.44
N PHE A 236 2.38 5.25 -0.85
CA PHE A 236 1.53 5.46 0.32
C PHE A 236 0.03 5.44 0.00
N GLU A 237 -0.34 4.93 -1.16
CA GLU A 237 -1.71 4.98 -1.67
C GLU A 237 -2.71 4.18 -0.82
N ARG A 238 -2.26 3.08 -0.19
CA ARG A 238 -3.09 2.18 0.62
C ARG A 238 -3.14 2.54 2.11
N CYS A 239 -2.69 3.73 2.50
CA CYS A 239 -2.62 4.13 3.91
C CYS A 239 -3.96 4.05 4.64
N LEU A 240 -3.88 3.60 5.89
CA LEU A 240 -4.99 3.55 6.83
C LEU A 240 -4.62 4.19 8.17
N TRP A 241 -5.64 4.64 8.89
CA TRP A 241 -5.59 4.85 10.34
C TRP A 241 -5.98 3.53 11.01
N ALA A 242 -5.02 2.79 11.58
CA ALA A 242 -5.23 1.41 11.98
C ALA A 242 -4.40 1.01 13.21
N ASP A 243 -4.50 -0.27 13.58
CA ASP A 243 -3.50 -0.97 14.40
C ASP A 243 -2.18 -1.06 13.61
N GLU A 244 -1.07 -0.68 14.22
CA GLU A 244 0.26 -0.78 13.63
C GLU A 244 0.61 -2.17 13.12
N LEU A 245 0.07 -3.21 13.74
CA LEU A 245 0.30 -4.61 13.34
C LEU A 245 -0.35 -4.99 11.99
N LEU A 246 -1.18 -4.10 11.42
CA LEU A 246 -1.73 -4.30 10.08
C LEU A 246 -0.66 -4.21 8.98
N GLU A 247 0.52 -3.61 9.25
CA GLU A 247 1.59 -3.46 8.26
C GLU A 247 2.11 -4.81 7.75
N VAL A 248 2.43 -4.88 6.44
CA VAL A 248 2.86 -6.14 5.79
C VAL A 248 4.15 -6.73 6.38
N GLY A 249 5.00 -5.92 7.00
CA GLY A 249 6.20 -6.39 7.68
C GLY A 249 5.94 -7.31 8.88
N PHE A 250 4.72 -7.30 9.42
CA PHE A 250 4.30 -8.20 10.52
C PHE A 250 3.59 -9.46 10.06
N ARG A 251 3.51 -9.74 8.77
CA ARG A 251 2.81 -10.92 8.25
C ARG A 251 3.44 -12.20 8.74
N GLY A 252 2.61 -13.09 9.33
CA GLY A 252 3.04 -14.33 9.92
C GLY A 252 3.76 -15.27 8.95
N PHE A 253 3.33 -15.29 7.69
CA PHE A 253 3.93 -16.10 6.65
C PHE A 253 5.27 -15.55 6.10
N ALA A 254 5.54 -14.26 6.26
CA ALA A 254 6.74 -13.60 5.73
C ALA A 254 7.98 -13.80 6.63
N ASN A 255 7.77 -14.09 7.92
CA ASN A 255 8.82 -14.33 8.92
C ASN A 255 9.97 -13.29 8.89
N ASN A 256 9.62 -12.00 8.78
CA ASN A 256 10.59 -10.91 8.66
C ASN A 256 11.13 -10.48 10.03
N HIS A 257 12.10 -11.26 10.55
CA HIS A 257 12.70 -10.98 11.85
C HIS A 257 13.39 -9.63 11.93
N GLY A 258 14.09 -9.21 10.88
CA GLY A 258 14.77 -7.92 10.85
C GLY A 258 13.80 -6.75 10.99
N PHE A 259 12.66 -6.80 10.28
CA PHE A 259 11.62 -5.78 10.42
C PHE A 259 11.06 -5.69 11.83
N VAL A 260 10.73 -6.85 12.43
CA VAL A 260 10.16 -6.92 13.79
C VAL A 260 11.16 -6.40 14.83
N GLU A 261 12.45 -6.77 14.68
CA GLU A 261 13.56 -6.27 15.51
C GLU A 261 13.68 -4.74 15.40
N GLY A 262 13.77 -4.22 14.18
CA GLY A 262 13.89 -2.78 13.92
C GLY A 262 12.68 -1.99 14.41
N TYR A 263 11.48 -2.56 14.32
CA TYR A 263 10.27 -1.95 14.87
C TYR A 263 10.32 -1.90 16.40
N GLY A 264 11.01 -2.84 17.05
CA GLY A 264 11.20 -2.91 18.49
C GLY A 264 10.17 -3.76 19.23
N ILE A 265 9.52 -4.71 18.57
CA ILE A 265 8.69 -5.73 19.23
C ILE A 265 9.58 -6.92 19.56
N THR A 266 9.76 -7.18 20.85
CA THR A 266 10.58 -8.30 21.34
C THR A 266 9.74 -9.52 21.72
N GLU A 267 8.52 -9.30 22.14
CA GLU A 267 7.60 -10.35 22.57
C GLU A 267 6.18 -10.05 22.07
N TRP A 268 5.47 -11.08 21.68
CA TRP A 268 4.09 -11.00 21.23
C TRP A 268 3.16 -11.52 22.33
N ASN A 269 2.15 -10.75 22.71
CA ASN A 269 1.06 -11.26 23.51
C ASN A 269 0.05 -12.08 22.65
N GLU A 270 -0.89 -12.76 23.32
CA GLU A 270 -1.90 -13.56 22.62
C GLU A 270 -2.77 -12.71 21.69
N SER A 271 -3.25 -11.57 22.15
CA SER A 271 -4.12 -10.69 21.37
C SER A 271 -3.42 -10.16 20.12
N GLN A 272 -2.15 -9.82 20.20
CA GLN A 272 -1.35 -9.42 19.03
C GLN A 272 -1.24 -10.56 18.02
N ARG A 273 -0.95 -11.79 18.46
CA ARG A 273 -0.86 -12.96 17.56
C ARG A 273 -2.20 -13.22 16.85
N VAL A 274 -3.30 -13.11 17.60
CA VAL A 274 -4.65 -13.27 17.03
C VAL A 274 -4.93 -12.19 15.98
N ARG A 275 -4.63 -10.92 16.27
CA ARG A 275 -4.85 -9.84 15.30
C ARG A 275 -3.99 -9.98 14.04
N VAL A 276 -2.72 -10.36 14.17
CA VAL A 276 -1.87 -10.62 13.00
C VAL A 276 -2.44 -11.72 12.11
N GLN A 277 -3.00 -12.80 12.66
CA GLN A 277 -3.70 -13.80 11.86
C GLN A 277 -4.89 -13.21 11.08
N TRP A 278 -5.66 -12.32 11.71
CA TRP A 278 -6.77 -11.63 11.03
C TRP A 278 -6.30 -10.66 9.95
N TYR A 279 -5.16 -9.99 10.17
CA TYR A 279 -4.56 -9.11 9.17
C TYR A 279 -3.95 -9.90 8.01
N ASP A 280 -3.44 -11.10 8.26
CA ASP A 280 -3.08 -12.04 7.21
C ASP A 280 -4.30 -12.44 6.36
N MET A 281 -5.42 -12.80 7.02
CA MET A 281 -6.67 -13.13 6.32
C MET A 281 -7.15 -11.97 5.44
N TYR A 282 -7.08 -10.73 5.94
CA TYR A 282 -7.46 -9.56 5.15
C TYR A 282 -6.55 -9.37 3.91
N LEU A 283 -5.24 -9.52 4.07
CA LEU A 283 -4.32 -9.48 2.93
C LEU A 283 -4.64 -10.57 1.90
N PHE A 284 -4.95 -11.79 2.34
CA PHE A 284 -5.32 -12.89 1.44
C PHE A 284 -6.65 -12.61 0.72
N LEU A 285 -7.64 -12.00 1.38
CA LEU A 285 -8.87 -11.55 0.72
C LEU A 285 -8.54 -10.59 -0.42
N ILE A 286 -7.79 -9.52 -0.16
CA ILE A 286 -7.41 -8.54 -1.18
C ILE A 286 -6.62 -9.19 -2.31
N SER A 287 -5.60 -10.01 -1.99
CA SER A 287 -4.78 -10.69 -3.01
C SER A 287 -5.58 -11.65 -3.90
N ALA A 288 -6.65 -12.25 -3.37
CA ALA A 288 -7.56 -13.10 -4.16
C ALA A 288 -8.38 -12.27 -5.17
N LEU A 289 -8.69 -11.00 -4.86
CA LEU A 289 -9.44 -10.12 -5.74
C LEU A 289 -8.58 -9.52 -6.86
N GLU A 290 -7.30 -9.29 -6.60
CA GLU A 290 -6.41 -8.56 -7.54
C GLU A 290 -6.35 -9.21 -8.92
N PHE A 291 -6.45 -10.53 -9.03
CA PHE A 291 -6.43 -11.22 -10.33
C PHE A 291 -7.53 -10.70 -11.26
N ASP A 292 -8.77 -10.67 -10.81
CA ASP A 292 -9.92 -10.28 -11.61
C ASP A 292 -10.01 -8.75 -11.77
N TYR A 293 -9.79 -7.97 -10.69
CA TYR A 293 -9.80 -6.51 -10.73
C TYR A 293 -8.67 -5.91 -11.58
N ARG A 294 -7.51 -6.59 -11.67
CA ARG A 294 -6.35 -6.14 -12.47
C ARG A 294 -6.29 -6.79 -13.86
N HIS A 295 -7.16 -7.78 -14.13
CA HIS A 295 -7.12 -8.60 -15.34
C HIS A 295 -5.74 -9.22 -15.59
N TYR A 296 -5.15 -9.83 -14.55
CA TYR A 296 -3.89 -10.52 -14.68
C TYR A 296 -4.03 -11.75 -15.60
N GLU A 297 -2.99 -12.08 -16.38
CA GLU A 297 -2.99 -13.25 -17.26
C GLU A 297 -2.77 -14.56 -16.50
N ASP A 298 -2.07 -14.50 -15.36
CA ASP A 298 -1.73 -15.65 -14.52
C ASP A 298 -2.52 -15.63 -13.21
N ARG A 299 -3.17 -16.74 -12.90
CA ARG A 299 -3.92 -16.97 -11.67
C ARG A 299 -3.05 -17.34 -10.47
N GLY A 300 -1.73 -17.27 -10.55
CA GLY A 300 -0.81 -17.67 -9.48
C GLY A 300 -1.11 -16.97 -8.15
N SER A 301 -1.31 -15.64 -8.16
CA SER A 301 -1.67 -14.87 -6.97
C SER A 301 -3.01 -15.29 -6.37
N TYR A 302 -4.03 -15.48 -7.19
CA TYR A 302 -5.33 -15.97 -6.76
C TYR A 302 -5.23 -17.38 -6.14
N ASN A 303 -4.56 -18.31 -6.80
CA ASN A 303 -4.41 -19.68 -6.31
C ASN A 303 -3.68 -19.73 -4.96
N TRP A 304 -2.61 -18.94 -4.82
CA TRP A 304 -1.90 -18.77 -3.56
C TRP A 304 -2.80 -18.16 -2.48
N ALA A 305 -3.45 -17.05 -2.76
CA ALA A 305 -4.28 -16.34 -1.79
C ALA A 305 -5.46 -17.21 -1.30
N THR A 306 -6.15 -17.91 -2.21
CA THR A 306 -7.26 -18.80 -1.82
C THR A 306 -6.80 -20.03 -1.07
N GLN A 307 -5.59 -20.55 -1.34
CA GLN A 307 -4.98 -21.58 -0.50
C GLN A 307 -4.74 -21.06 0.92
N MET A 308 -4.11 -19.87 1.05
CA MET A 308 -3.84 -19.25 2.35
C MET A 308 -5.12 -18.92 3.12
N LEU A 309 -6.20 -18.51 2.42
CA LEU A 309 -7.52 -18.32 3.03
C LEU A 309 -8.05 -19.62 3.66
N ARG A 310 -7.99 -20.75 2.95
CA ARG A 310 -8.43 -22.06 3.49
C ARG A 310 -7.60 -22.49 4.69
N GLU A 311 -6.28 -22.38 4.60
CA GLU A 311 -5.37 -22.72 5.70
C GLU A 311 -5.60 -21.82 6.93
N GLY A 312 -5.77 -20.51 6.70
CA GLY A 312 -6.09 -19.55 7.76
C GLY A 312 -7.44 -19.82 8.41
N MET A 313 -8.49 -20.15 7.63
CA MET A 313 -9.78 -20.57 8.17
C MET A 313 -9.69 -21.80 9.05
N GLN A 314 -8.90 -22.80 8.63
CA GLN A 314 -8.68 -24.00 9.45
C GLN A 314 -7.94 -23.65 10.76
N ALA A 315 -6.91 -22.82 10.70
CA ALA A 315 -6.17 -22.39 11.89
C ALA A 315 -7.06 -21.60 12.87
N LEU A 316 -7.88 -20.68 12.37
CA LEU A 316 -8.85 -19.91 13.16
C LEU A 316 -9.94 -20.80 13.79
N SER A 317 -10.40 -21.83 13.09
CA SER A 317 -11.44 -22.75 13.58
C SER A 317 -10.94 -23.71 14.67
N ASN A 318 -9.64 -24.05 14.64
CA ASN A 318 -9.03 -24.97 15.60
C ASN A 318 -8.57 -24.27 16.91
N ARG A 319 -8.66 -22.98 16.99
CA ARG A 319 -8.41 -22.16 18.18
C ARG A 319 -9.71 -21.94 18.97
#